data_013f21c5d2a2f2f6e9d4aeaddf6a2661
#
_entry.id   013f21c5d2a2f2f6e9d4aeaddf6a2661
#
_cell.length_a   1.000
_cell.length_b   1.000
_cell.length_c   1.000
_cell.angle_alpha   90.00
_cell.angle_beta   90.00
_cell.angle_gamma   90.00
#
_symmetry.space_group_name_H-M   'P 1'
#
loop_
_entity.id
_entity.type
_entity.pdbx_description
1 polymer ?
#
loop_
_entity_poly.entity_id
_entity_poly.type
_entity_poly.pdbx_seq_one_letter_code
_entity_poly.pdbx_strand_id
1 'polypeptide(L)'
;MYKKGVGEFKFYVGISSLAQIATKDDRVCVLNILGGESSDVTPVSHEYSGGNVVFGTSPGKGGSHMPTNLGDIPVYNNVLEGLADGHRFNAGVVYLPPAAARHGVGELIRVNPEMRKIFIVTEKIPAHDAREIRAMAQSNGVDIFGANSLGVADSWNHV
;
A
#
# COMPACT_ATOMS: atom_id res chain seq x y z
N MET A 1 -13.02 13.11 -19.98
CA MET A 1 -14.36 12.61 -20.33
C MET A 1 -14.23 11.51 -21.39
N TYR A 2 -14.59 10.29 -21.09
CA TYR A 2 -14.47 9.17 -22.02
C TYR A 2 -15.62 9.16 -22.98
N LYS A 3 -15.30 9.02 -24.27
CA LYS A 3 -16.31 8.96 -25.31
C LYS A 3 -17.05 7.63 -25.23
N LYS A 4 -18.36 7.69 -25.40
CA LYS A 4 -19.21 6.54 -25.67
C LYS A 4 -18.60 5.75 -26.83
N GLY A 5 -18.24 4.50 -26.63
CA GLY A 5 -17.58 3.65 -27.64
C GLY A 5 -16.13 3.30 -27.36
N VAL A 6 -15.44 4.04 -26.50
CA VAL A 6 -14.12 3.62 -25.96
C VAL A 6 -14.31 2.77 -24.70
N GLY A 7 -15.56 2.47 -24.38
CA GLY A 7 -15.97 1.91 -23.13
C GLY A 7 -15.97 3.00 -22.05
N GLU A 8 -16.94 2.98 -21.21
CA GLU A 8 -16.82 3.62 -19.92
C GLU A 8 -15.74 2.83 -19.19
N PHE A 9 -14.58 3.41 -19.04
CA PHE A 9 -13.53 2.80 -18.26
C PHE A 9 -13.96 2.79 -16.80
N LYS A 10 -14.80 1.83 -16.47
CA LYS A 10 -15.37 1.65 -15.13
C LYS A 10 -14.34 1.37 -14.05
N PHE A 11 -13.10 1.13 -14.42
CA PHE A 11 -12.03 1.04 -13.43
C PHE A 11 -11.64 2.40 -12.82
N TYR A 12 -12.15 3.48 -13.37
CA TYR A 12 -12.13 4.77 -12.65
C TYR A 12 -13.31 4.94 -11.73
N VAL A 13 -14.23 4.03 -11.76
CA VAL A 13 -15.53 4.13 -11.08
C VAL A 13 -15.42 3.99 -9.58
N GLY A 14 -14.41 3.29 -9.07
CA GLY A 14 -14.17 3.24 -7.62
C GLY A 14 -13.80 4.60 -7.02
N ILE A 15 -13.34 5.53 -7.85
CA ILE A 15 -12.84 6.83 -7.41
C ILE A 15 -13.77 7.91 -7.91
N SER A 16 -14.66 8.39 -7.06
CA SER A 16 -15.55 9.49 -7.38
C SER A 16 -14.83 10.84 -7.49
N SER A 17 -13.65 10.95 -6.87
CA SER A 17 -12.79 12.13 -6.86
C SER A 17 -11.33 11.71 -6.63
N LEU A 18 -10.37 12.39 -7.27
CA LEU A 18 -8.94 12.21 -7.02
C LEU A 18 -8.57 12.47 -5.55
N ALA A 19 -9.27 13.38 -4.88
CA ALA A 19 -9.11 13.66 -3.46
C ALA A 19 -9.39 12.45 -2.56
N GLN A 20 -10.01 11.40 -3.08
CA GLN A 20 -10.30 10.17 -2.34
C GLN A 20 -9.22 9.08 -2.48
N ILE A 21 -8.21 9.28 -3.33
CA ILE A 21 -7.12 8.31 -3.50
C ILE A 21 -6.34 8.15 -2.21
N ALA A 22 -5.99 9.27 -1.57
CA ALA A 22 -5.34 9.29 -0.27
C ALA A 22 -5.93 10.38 0.61
N THR A 23 -6.04 10.13 1.91
CA THR A 23 -6.58 11.06 2.89
C THR A 23 -5.73 11.03 4.16
N LYS A 24 -5.85 12.06 5.01
CA LYS A 24 -5.18 12.11 6.32
C LYS A 24 -5.62 11.01 7.28
N ASP A 25 -6.79 10.44 7.04
CA ASP A 25 -7.34 9.36 7.87
C ASP A 25 -6.79 7.99 7.47
N ASP A 26 -6.11 7.90 6.32
CA ASP A 26 -5.49 6.67 5.90
C ASP A 26 -4.37 6.25 6.87
N ARG A 27 -4.37 4.98 7.20
CA ARG A 27 -3.34 4.32 7.99
C ARG A 27 -2.66 3.28 7.13
N VAL A 28 -1.35 3.34 7.06
CA VAL A 28 -0.56 2.65 6.05
C VAL A 28 0.29 1.54 6.68
N CYS A 29 0.26 0.37 6.06
CA CYS A 29 1.25 -0.69 6.24
C CYS A 29 2.19 -0.74 5.03
N VAL A 30 3.50 -0.77 5.27
CA VAL A 30 4.52 -0.83 4.20
C VAL A 30 5.15 -2.21 4.16
N LEU A 31 4.99 -2.94 3.04
CA LEU A 31 5.64 -4.23 2.83
C LEU A 31 7.07 -4.04 2.32
N ASN A 32 8.01 -4.73 2.95
CA ASN A 32 9.45 -4.60 2.75
C ASN A 32 9.99 -3.21 3.12
N ILE A 33 9.54 -2.69 4.26
CA ILE A 33 9.86 -1.33 4.73
C ILE A 33 11.37 -1.07 4.89
N LEU A 34 12.17 -2.09 5.18
CA LEU A 34 13.64 -2.02 5.29
C LEU A 34 14.36 -2.37 3.98
N GLY A 35 13.65 -2.41 2.86
CA GLY A 35 14.25 -2.52 1.52
C GLY A 35 14.95 -1.23 1.11
N GLY A 36 15.84 -1.29 0.10
CA GLY A 36 16.64 -0.13 -0.28
C GLY A 36 15.81 1.13 -0.55
N GLU A 37 14.90 1.07 -1.50
CA GLU A 37 14.07 2.23 -1.87
C GLU A 37 13.08 2.63 -0.77
N SER A 38 12.41 1.65 -0.17
CA SER A 38 11.42 1.91 0.86
C SER A 38 12.01 2.52 2.13
N SER A 39 13.24 2.16 2.48
CA SER A 39 13.92 2.71 3.66
C SER A 39 14.28 4.19 3.49
N ASP A 40 14.47 4.65 2.26
CA ASP A 40 14.76 6.06 1.97
C ASP A 40 13.46 6.88 1.87
N VAL A 41 12.42 6.33 1.27
CA VAL A 41 11.19 7.06 0.98
C VAL A 41 10.20 7.07 2.15
N THR A 42 10.10 5.97 2.89
CA THR A 42 9.07 5.84 3.94
C THR A 42 9.20 6.87 5.06
N PRO A 43 10.38 7.17 5.62
CA PRO A 43 10.51 8.19 6.66
C PRO A 43 10.03 9.56 6.18
N VAL A 44 10.40 9.96 4.96
CA VAL A 44 10.01 11.24 4.36
C VAL A 44 8.49 11.32 4.17
N SER A 45 7.89 10.27 3.62
CA SER A 45 6.43 10.21 3.42
C SER A 45 5.67 10.22 4.74
N HIS A 46 6.17 9.48 5.74
CA HIS A 46 5.59 9.42 7.08
C HIS A 46 5.60 10.80 7.75
N GLU A 47 6.71 11.50 7.70
CA GLU A 47 6.85 12.84 8.27
C GLU A 47 5.99 13.86 7.54
N TYR A 48 5.97 13.81 6.20
CA TYR A 48 5.15 14.71 5.38
C TYR A 48 3.66 14.59 5.69
N SER A 49 3.18 13.37 5.88
CA SER A 49 1.76 13.08 6.18
C SER A 49 1.39 13.24 7.66
N GLY A 50 2.35 13.58 8.53
CA GLY A 50 2.11 13.72 9.96
C GLY A 50 1.92 12.38 10.69
N GLY A 51 2.50 11.28 10.17
CA GLY A 51 2.55 10.00 10.86
C GLY A 51 1.53 8.96 10.40
N ASN A 52 1.30 8.84 9.09
CA ASN A 52 0.31 7.89 8.55
C ASN A 52 0.76 6.42 8.50
N VAL A 53 2.07 6.14 8.48
CA VAL A 53 2.58 4.76 8.49
C VAL A 53 2.54 4.19 9.91
N VAL A 54 1.74 3.17 10.11
CA VAL A 54 1.53 2.58 11.46
C VAL A 54 2.49 1.44 11.75
N PHE A 55 2.90 0.68 10.76
CA PHE A 55 3.96 -0.31 10.83
C PHE A 55 4.43 -0.73 9.44
N GLY A 56 5.54 -1.44 9.40
CA GLY A 56 6.00 -2.11 8.18
C GLY A 56 6.35 -3.56 8.39
N THR A 57 6.56 -4.28 7.30
CA THR A 57 7.04 -5.67 7.36
C THR A 57 8.37 -5.82 6.64
N SER A 58 9.22 -6.67 7.21
CA SER A 58 10.45 -7.15 6.58
C SER A 58 10.73 -8.56 7.12
N PRO A 59 10.50 -9.62 6.32
CA PRO A 59 10.70 -10.99 6.77
C PRO A 59 12.10 -11.23 7.36
N GLY A 60 12.16 -11.83 8.54
CA GLY A 60 13.40 -12.08 9.27
C GLY A 60 13.97 -10.88 10.03
N LYS A 61 13.28 -9.74 10.02
CA LYS A 61 13.67 -8.51 10.73
C LYS A 61 12.59 -8.00 11.70
N GLY A 62 11.63 -8.85 12.05
CA GLY A 62 10.62 -8.54 13.06
C GLY A 62 11.25 -8.13 14.39
N GLY A 63 10.67 -7.14 15.06
CA GLY A 63 11.23 -6.50 16.25
C GLY A 63 12.22 -5.37 16.00
N SER A 64 12.57 -5.12 14.73
CA SER A 64 13.32 -3.92 14.32
C SER A 64 12.40 -2.70 14.30
N HIS A 65 13.01 -1.53 14.15
CA HIS A 65 12.30 -0.27 14.00
C HIS A 65 12.91 0.54 12.88
N MET A 66 12.09 1.35 12.21
CA MET A 66 12.54 2.35 11.27
C MET A 66 12.49 3.72 11.93
N PRO A 67 13.63 4.39 12.12
CA PRO A 67 13.67 5.69 12.78
C PRO A 67 13.06 6.78 11.89
N THR A 68 12.27 7.68 12.50
CA THR A 68 11.75 8.90 11.87
C THR A 68 11.76 10.05 12.86
N ASN A 69 11.60 11.28 12.39
CA ASN A 69 11.50 12.45 13.26
C ASN A 69 10.21 12.50 14.09
N LEU A 70 9.21 11.68 13.73
CA LEU A 70 7.94 11.56 14.45
C LEU A 70 7.89 10.36 15.42
N GLY A 71 9.01 9.66 15.57
CA GLY A 71 9.12 8.43 16.33
C GLY A 71 9.37 7.22 15.42
N ASP A 72 9.71 6.11 16.04
CA ASP A 72 10.09 4.91 15.32
C ASP A 72 8.86 4.16 14.80
N ILE A 73 8.92 3.72 13.54
CA ILE A 73 7.91 2.84 12.95
C ILE A 73 8.28 1.39 13.27
N PRO A 74 7.41 0.61 13.93
CA PRO A 74 7.69 -0.79 14.26
C PRO A 74 7.71 -1.66 12.99
N VAL A 75 8.57 -2.66 13.00
CA VAL A 75 8.75 -3.60 11.89
C VAL A 75 8.46 -5.03 12.35
N TYR A 76 7.59 -5.73 11.62
CA TYR A 76 7.20 -7.11 11.87
C TYR A 76 7.68 -8.04 10.75
N ASN A 77 7.65 -9.36 10.99
CA ASN A 77 7.98 -10.31 9.93
C ASN A 77 6.89 -10.42 8.86
N ASN A 78 5.64 -10.21 9.26
CA ASN A 78 4.46 -10.32 8.41
C ASN A 78 3.33 -9.41 8.91
N VAL A 79 2.28 -9.26 8.10
CA VAL A 79 1.15 -8.37 8.41
C VAL A 79 0.35 -8.85 9.62
N LEU A 80 0.23 -10.17 9.79
CA LEU A 80 -0.56 -10.74 10.87
C LEU A 80 0.03 -10.42 12.26
N GLU A 81 1.37 -10.39 12.38
CA GLU A 81 2.05 -9.99 13.61
C GLU A 81 1.70 -8.53 13.99
N GLY A 82 1.74 -7.60 13.03
CA GLY A 82 1.37 -6.21 13.28
C GLY A 82 -0.10 -6.04 13.69
N LEU A 83 -1.00 -6.79 13.07
CA LEU A 83 -2.42 -6.80 13.46
C LEU A 83 -2.62 -7.40 14.87
N ALA A 84 -1.88 -8.46 15.20
CA ALA A 84 -1.94 -9.09 16.53
C ALA A 84 -1.45 -8.16 17.62
N ASP A 85 -0.50 -7.28 17.32
CA ASP A 85 0.00 -6.24 18.24
C ASP A 85 -0.93 -5.02 18.35
N GLY A 86 -2.08 -5.07 17.68
CA GLY A 86 -3.14 -4.08 17.82
C GLY A 86 -3.14 -2.96 16.77
N HIS A 87 -2.19 -2.97 15.83
CA HIS A 87 -2.19 -2.00 14.74
C HIS A 87 -3.41 -2.16 13.83
N ARG A 88 -3.93 -1.03 13.34
CA ARG A 88 -5.03 -0.99 12.37
C ARG A 88 -4.61 -0.13 11.18
N PHE A 89 -4.95 -0.58 9.98
CA PHE A 89 -4.63 0.12 8.74
C PHE A 89 -5.65 -0.19 7.66
N ASN A 90 -5.78 0.69 6.66
CA ASN A 90 -6.70 0.57 5.54
C ASN A 90 -6.01 0.75 4.19
N ALA A 91 -4.74 1.10 4.20
CA ALA A 91 -3.92 1.27 3.00
C ALA A 91 -2.63 0.45 3.09
N GLY A 92 -2.20 -0.11 1.98
CA GLY A 92 -0.94 -0.85 1.87
C GLY A 92 -0.03 -0.26 0.81
N VAL A 93 1.29 -0.27 1.06
CA VAL A 93 2.31 0.08 0.07
C VAL A 93 3.24 -1.11 -0.11
N VAL A 94 3.49 -1.50 -1.36
CA VAL A 94 4.20 -2.74 -1.69
C VAL A 94 5.52 -2.42 -2.40
N TYR A 95 6.63 -2.68 -1.71
CA TYR A 95 8.00 -2.62 -2.21
C TYR A 95 8.65 -4.01 -2.32
N LEU A 96 7.86 -5.04 -2.39
CA LEU A 96 8.36 -6.43 -2.51
C LEU A 96 8.97 -6.68 -3.89
N PRO A 97 9.91 -7.62 -4.02
CA PRO A 97 10.36 -8.08 -5.33
C PRO A 97 9.21 -8.56 -6.21
N PRO A 98 9.31 -8.49 -7.56
CA PRO A 98 8.23 -8.83 -8.47
C PRO A 98 7.59 -10.21 -8.22
N ALA A 99 8.41 -11.21 -7.94
CA ALA A 99 7.95 -12.58 -7.66
C ALA A 99 7.18 -12.72 -6.33
N ALA A 100 7.35 -11.79 -5.40
CA ALA A 100 6.69 -11.79 -4.09
C ALA A 100 5.46 -10.86 -4.02
N ALA A 101 5.32 -9.92 -4.98
CA ALA A 101 4.30 -8.88 -4.94
C ALA A 101 2.87 -9.46 -4.85
N ARG A 102 2.55 -10.48 -5.64
CA ARG A 102 1.25 -11.15 -5.63
C ARG A 102 0.92 -11.73 -4.25
N HIS A 103 1.89 -12.37 -3.62
CA HIS A 103 1.71 -12.96 -2.28
C HIS A 103 1.51 -11.88 -1.22
N GLY A 104 2.29 -10.81 -1.27
CA GLY A 104 2.15 -9.68 -0.34
C GLY A 104 0.81 -8.98 -0.47
N VAL A 105 0.34 -8.72 -1.69
CA VAL A 105 -1.02 -8.17 -1.90
C VAL A 105 -2.09 -9.14 -1.38
N GLY A 106 -1.94 -10.44 -1.66
CA GLY A 106 -2.84 -11.46 -1.15
C GLY A 106 -2.85 -11.55 0.37
N GLU A 107 -1.72 -11.35 1.03
CA GLU A 107 -1.64 -11.28 2.49
C GLU A 107 -2.43 -10.06 3.01
N LEU A 108 -2.13 -8.86 2.52
CA LEU A 108 -2.83 -7.63 2.92
C LEU A 108 -4.35 -7.77 2.86
N ILE A 109 -4.87 -8.34 1.77
CA ILE A 109 -6.30 -8.49 1.56
C ILE A 109 -6.91 -9.56 2.47
N ARG A 110 -6.24 -10.71 2.62
CA ARG A 110 -6.79 -11.86 3.37
C ARG A 110 -6.82 -11.66 4.87
N VAL A 111 -5.80 -10.99 5.42
CA VAL A 111 -5.67 -10.87 6.89
C VAL A 111 -6.29 -9.58 7.42
N ASN A 112 -6.58 -8.62 6.56
CA ASN A 112 -7.13 -7.33 6.97
C ASN A 112 -8.45 -6.98 6.24
N PRO A 113 -9.61 -7.20 6.89
CA PRO A 113 -10.90 -6.85 6.31
C PRO A 113 -11.14 -5.34 6.17
N GLU A 114 -10.32 -4.51 6.81
CA GLU A 114 -10.38 -3.06 6.70
C GLU A 114 -9.62 -2.51 5.47
N MET A 115 -8.93 -3.38 4.72
CA MET A 115 -8.18 -2.98 3.54
C MET A 115 -9.08 -2.31 2.50
N ARG A 116 -8.66 -1.15 2.00
CA ARG A 116 -9.40 -0.36 0.99
C ARG A 116 -8.58 -0.06 -0.23
N LYS A 117 -7.30 0.19 -0.07
CA LYS A 117 -6.43 0.60 -1.17
C LYS A 117 -5.01 0.06 -1.02
N ILE A 118 -4.39 -0.32 -2.14
CA ILE A 118 -3.01 -0.82 -2.17
C ILE A 118 -2.27 -0.11 -3.30
N PHE A 119 -1.12 0.46 -2.96
CA PHE A 119 -0.19 1.09 -3.89
C PHE A 119 0.97 0.14 -4.16
N ILE A 120 1.14 -0.26 -5.42
CA ILE A 120 2.19 -1.20 -5.81
C ILE A 120 3.29 -0.43 -6.53
N VAL A 121 4.39 -0.18 -5.83
CA VAL A 121 5.59 0.46 -6.37
C VAL A 121 6.39 -0.52 -7.21
N THR A 122 6.37 -1.79 -6.85
CA THR A 122 7.07 -2.87 -7.53
C THR A 122 6.91 -2.84 -9.05
N GLU A 123 8.03 -2.84 -9.76
CA GLU A 123 8.10 -2.95 -11.22
C GLU A 123 8.16 -4.40 -11.69
N LYS A 124 7.96 -4.62 -12.99
CA LYS A 124 8.19 -5.91 -13.69
C LYS A 124 7.40 -7.08 -13.10
N ILE A 125 6.25 -6.84 -12.53
CA ILE A 125 5.35 -7.90 -12.10
C ILE A 125 4.87 -8.67 -13.33
N PRO A 126 4.97 -10.01 -13.36
CA PRO A 126 4.46 -10.81 -14.47
C PRO A 126 2.99 -10.54 -14.75
N ALA A 127 2.60 -10.52 -16.03
CA ALA A 127 1.23 -10.23 -16.45
C ALA A 127 0.18 -11.17 -15.81
N HIS A 128 0.55 -12.43 -15.59
CA HIS A 128 -0.27 -13.40 -14.89
C HIS A 128 -0.54 -12.96 -13.45
N ASP A 129 0.51 -12.62 -12.70
CA ASP A 129 0.41 -12.18 -11.32
C ASP A 129 -0.36 -10.85 -11.19
N ALA A 130 -0.17 -9.93 -12.12
CA ALA A 130 -0.93 -8.69 -12.18
C ALA A 130 -2.44 -8.92 -12.38
N ARG A 131 -2.82 -9.91 -13.19
CA ARG A 131 -4.23 -10.32 -13.37
C ARG A 131 -4.81 -10.92 -12.10
N GLU A 132 -4.06 -11.77 -11.40
CA GLU A 132 -4.49 -12.35 -10.14
C GLU A 132 -4.63 -11.29 -9.04
N ILE A 133 -3.69 -10.36 -8.93
CA ILE A 133 -3.78 -9.21 -8.03
C ILE A 133 -5.07 -8.44 -8.28
N ARG A 134 -5.34 -8.11 -9.53
CA ARG A 134 -6.58 -7.42 -9.91
C ARG A 134 -7.84 -8.20 -9.52
N ALA A 135 -7.86 -9.49 -9.79
CA ALA A 135 -9.00 -10.35 -9.47
C ALA A 135 -9.25 -10.42 -7.96
N MET A 136 -8.19 -10.62 -7.16
CA MET A 136 -8.27 -10.61 -5.70
C MET A 136 -8.81 -9.28 -5.16
N ALA A 137 -8.29 -8.17 -5.65
CA ALA A 137 -8.70 -6.84 -5.23
C ALA A 137 -10.17 -6.57 -5.57
N GLN A 138 -10.60 -6.84 -6.80
CA GLN A 138 -11.99 -6.66 -7.22
C GLN A 138 -12.96 -7.50 -6.40
N SER A 139 -12.61 -8.74 -6.10
CA SER A 139 -13.46 -9.64 -5.30
C SER A 139 -13.61 -9.19 -3.84
N ASN A 140 -12.72 -8.35 -3.34
CA ASN A 140 -12.70 -7.88 -1.96
C ASN A 140 -12.99 -6.37 -1.83
N GLY A 141 -13.31 -5.68 -2.92
CA GLY A 141 -13.62 -4.26 -2.89
C GLY A 141 -12.41 -3.38 -2.54
N VAL A 142 -11.20 -3.81 -2.94
CA VAL A 142 -9.94 -3.10 -2.70
C VAL A 142 -9.48 -2.44 -3.98
N ASP A 143 -9.13 -1.16 -3.92
CA ASP A 143 -8.57 -0.42 -5.04
C ASP A 143 -7.06 -0.69 -5.16
N ILE A 144 -6.60 -0.94 -6.38
CA ILE A 144 -5.17 -1.13 -6.69
C ILE A 144 -4.67 0.03 -7.55
N PHE A 145 -3.56 0.62 -7.12
CA PHE A 145 -2.81 1.66 -7.83
C PHE A 145 -1.43 1.12 -8.21
N GLY A 146 -1.19 0.93 -9.48
CA GLY A 146 0.03 0.29 -10.01
C GLY A 146 -0.30 -1.03 -10.72
N ALA A 147 0.66 -1.90 -11.04
CA ALA A 147 2.08 -1.89 -10.69
C ALA A 147 2.88 -0.70 -11.27
N ASN A 148 4.13 -0.56 -10.77
CA ASN A 148 5.02 0.53 -11.17
C ASN A 148 4.43 1.92 -10.87
N SER A 149 3.82 2.08 -9.70
CA SER A 149 3.31 3.36 -9.21
C SER A 149 4.43 4.12 -8.49
N LEU A 150 4.47 5.42 -8.70
CA LEU A 150 5.34 6.32 -7.89
C LEU A 150 4.70 6.69 -6.53
N GLY A 151 3.51 6.14 -6.24
CA GLY A 151 2.73 6.50 -5.06
C GLY A 151 1.67 7.56 -5.37
N VAL A 152 1.24 8.24 -4.35
CA VAL A 152 0.28 9.34 -4.42
C VAL A 152 0.73 10.46 -3.50
N ALA A 153 0.52 11.70 -3.92
CA ALA A 153 0.74 12.87 -3.09
C ALA A 153 -0.40 13.87 -3.27
N ASP A 154 -0.93 14.34 -2.18
CA ASP A 154 -1.88 15.46 -2.15
C ASP A 154 -1.26 16.60 -1.34
N SER A 155 -0.74 17.59 -2.05
CA SER A 155 -0.01 18.72 -1.44
C SER A 155 -0.92 19.68 -0.66
N TRP A 156 -2.22 19.67 -0.88
CA TRP A 156 -3.17 20.46 -0.13
C TRP A 156 -3.47 19.87 1.25
N ASN A 157 -3.53 18.55 1.31
CA ASN A 157 -3.86 17.83 2.52
C ASN A 157 -2.63 17.25 3.23
N HIS A 158 -1.45 17.41 2.66
CA HIS A 158 -0.19 16.82 3.17
C HIS A 158 -0.32 15.29 3.35
N VAL A 159 -0.62 14.58 2.24
CA VAL A 159 -0.74 13.12 2.18
C VAL A 159 0.13 12.56 1.08
#